data_22cff8bf108baad7922643395cc36b2c
#
_entry.id   22cff8bf108baad7922643395cc36b2c
#
_cell.length_a   1.000
_cell.length_b   1.000
_cell.length_c   1.000
_cell.angle_alpha   90.00
_cell.angle_beta   90.00
_cell.angle_gamma   90.00
#
_symmetry.space_group_name_H-M   'P 1'
#
loop_
_entity.id
_entity.type
_entity.pdbx_description
1 polymer ?
#
loop_
_entity_poly.entity_id
_entity_poly.type
_entity_poly.pdbx_seq_one_letter_code
_entity_poly.pdbx_strand_id
1 'polypeptide(L)' 'MQLLIYINTIQMDEIIRDSNGNKITTGDKVKFMSRIDMITKEGTITKMSGGSFGIKDKDHIALYKYRDVDKYMVRKI' A
#
# COMPACT_ATOMS: atom_id res chain seq x y z
N MET A 1 2.18 25.68 20.27
CA MET A 1 2.44 26.00 18.90
C MET A 1 3.31 24.98 18.27
N GLN A 2 4.48 24.87 18.75
CA GLN A 2 5.39 23.89 18.25
C GLN A 2 4.79 22.53 18.26
N LEU A 3 4.02 22.29 19.27
CA LEU A 3 3.42 21.00 19.46
C LEU A 3 2.56 20.58 18.31
N LEU A 4 1.82 21.51 17.79
CA LEU A 4 0.95 21.21 16.68
C LEU A 4 1.71 20.77 15.46
N ILE A 5 2.76 21.48 15.17
CA ILE A 5 3.58 21.16 14.02
C ILE A 5 4.18 19.80 14.19
N TYR A 6 4.60 19.53 15.37
CA TYR A 6 5.22 18.27 15.68
C TYR A 6 4.25 17.11 15.50
N ILE A 7 3.05 17.30 15.96
CA ILE A 7 2.03 16.29 15.83
C ILE A 7 1.72 16.02 14.36
N ASN A 8 1.69 17.07 13.57
CA ASN A 8 1.46 16.90 12.16
C ASN A 8 2.53 16.07 11.52
N THR A 9 3.75 16.25 11.96
CA THR A 9 4.85 15.45 11.44
C THR A 9 4.66 13.99 11.77
N ILE A 10 4.20 13.70 12.95
CA ILE A 10 3.95 12.32 13.35
C ILE A 10 2.86 11.74 12.50
N GLN A 11 1.87 12.54 12.20
CA GLN A 11 0.75 12.06 11.41
C GLN A 11 1.07 11.85 9.95
N MET A 12 2.28 12.17 9.56
CA MET A 12 2.69 11.90 8.20
C MET A 12 2.81 10.41 7.95
N ASP A 13 2.86 9.62 8.99
CA ASP A 13 2.84 8.18 8.81
C ASP A 13 1.46 7.80 8.34
N GLU A 14 1.37 7.52 7.07
CA GLU A 14 0.10 7.23 6.45
C GLU A 14 -0.36 5.83 6.79
N ILE A 15 -1.65 5.72 7.02
CA ILE A 15 -2.28 4.42 7.22
C ILE A 15 -2.97 4.09 5.91
N ILE A 16 -2.56 2.97 5.34
CA ILE A 16 -3.18 2.50 4.11
C ILE A 16 -4.10 1.36 4.46
N ARG A 17 -5.29 1.41 3.89
CA ARG A 17 -6.24 0.33 4.07
C ARG A 17 -6.47 -0.36 2.74
N ASP A 18 -6.59 -1.66 2.78
CA ASP A 18 -6.86 -2.44 1.58
C ASP A 18 -8.32 -2.27 1.16
N SER A 19 -8.73 -2.96 0.12
CA SER A 19 -10.08 -2.81 -0.40
C SER A 19 -11.14 -3.32 0.56
N ASN A 20 -10.76 -4.06 1.56
CA ASN A 20 -11.67 -4.55 2.61
C ASN A 20 -11.62 -3.70 3.87
N GLY A 21 -10.83 -2.64 3.87
CA GLY A 21 -10.71 -1.77 5.02
C GLY A 21 -9.68 -2.19 6.04
N ASN A 22 -8.90 -3.21 5.77
CA ASN A 22 -7.86 -3.67 6.69
C ASN A 22 -6.58 -2.87 6.52
N LYS A 23 -5.97 -2.52 7.63
CA LYS A 23 -4.71 -1.80 7.59
C LYS A 23 -3.62 -2.69 7.00
N ILE A 24 -2.85 -2.17 6.06
CA ILE A 24 -1.72 -2.89 5.51
C ILE A 24 -0.45 -2.08 5.72
N THR A 25 0.65 -2.81 5.84
CA THR A 25 1.95 -2.20 6.07
C THR A 25 3.02 -3.06 5.40
N THR A 26 4.23 -2.54 5.40
CA THR A 26 5.36 -3.24 4.82
C THR A 26 5.51 -4.64 5.41
N GLY A 27 5.67 -5.62 4.55
CA GLY A 27 5.79 -7.01 4.97
C GLY A 27 4.51 -7.80 4.88
N ASP A 28 3.38 -7.13 4.75
CA ASP A 28 2.10 -7.84 4.65
C ASP A 28 1.96 -8.49 3.29
N LYS A 29 1.36 -9.66 3.29
CA LYS A 29 1.04 -10.34 2.04
C LYS A 29 -0.34 -9.93 1.58
N VAL A 30 -0.45 -9.67 0.31
CA VAL A 30 -1.70 -9.19 -0.28
C VAL A 30 -2.00 -9.95 -1.56
N LYS A 31 -3.27 -9.97 -1.87
CA LYS A 31 -3.74 -10.42 -3.18
C LYS A 31 -4.16 -9.17 -3.92
N PHE A 32 -3.86 -9.10 -5.19
CA PHE A 32 -4.10 -7.88 -5.96
C PHE A 32 -4.21 -8.20 -7.44
N MET A 33 -4.80 -7.28 -8.18
CA MET A 33 -4.83 -7.38 -9.64
C MET A 33 -3.65 -6.58 -10.18
N SER A 34 -2.77 -7.25 -10.91
CA SER A 34 -1.60 -6.58 -11.45
C SER A 34 -2.01 -5.52 -12.46
N ARG A 35 -1.45 -4.32 -12.32
CA ARG A 35 -1.76 -3.24 -13.26
C ARG A 35 -1.07 -3.42 -14.60
N ILE A 36 -0.18 -4.40 -14.69
CA ILE A 36 0.56 -4.65 -15.92
C ILE A 36 -0.22 -5.59 -16.82
N ASP A 37 -0.68 -6.71 -16.29
CA ASP A 37 -1.36 -7.71 -17.09
C ASP A 37 -2.77 -8.01 -16.62
N MET A 38 -3.24 -7.32 -15.59
CA MET A 38 -4.60 -7.45 -15.07
C MET A 38 -4.94 -8.85 -14.56
N ILE A 39 -3.94 -9.57 -14.15
CA ILE A 39 -4.11 -10.91 -13.59
C ILE A 39 -4.01 -10.82 -12.08
N THR A 40 -4.86 -11.57 -11.37
CA THR A 40 -4.80 -11.62 -9.92
C THR A 40 -3.54 -12.36 -9.48
N LYS A 41 -2.79 -11.73 -8.60
CA LYS A 41 -1.53 -12.27 -8.10
C LYS A 41 -1.43 -12.08 -6.60
N GLU A 42 -0.43 -12.69 -6.01
CA GLU A 42 -0.10 -12.49 -4.61
C GLU A 42 1.27 -11.88 -4.52
N GLY A 43 1.43 -10.98 -3.58
CA GLY A 43 2.72 -10.33 -3.40
C GLY A 43 2.87 -9.83 -1.98
N THR A 44 3.96 -9.12 -1.75
CA THR A 44 4.28 -8.58 -0.43
C THR A 44 4.44 -7.07 -0.53
N ILE A 45 3.83 -6.37 0.40
CA ILE A 45 3.99 -4.92 0.47
C ILE A 45 5.43 -4.62 0.84
N THR A 46 6.08 -3.79 0.05
CA THR A 46 7.47 -3.46 0.29
C THR A 46 7.59 -2.07 0.92
N LYS A 47 7.78 -1.06 0.11
CA LYS A 47 8.04 0.26 0.62
C LYS A 47 6.79 1.12 0.50
N MET A 48 6.53 1.93 1.53
CA MET A 48 5.38 2.81 1.54
C MET A 48 5.86 4.23 1.76
N SER A 49 5.62 5.11 0.81
CA SER A 49 5.99 6.51 0.96
C SER A 49 5.31 7.37 -0.09
N GLY A 50 4.98 8.60 0.31
CA GLY A 50 4.54 9.59 -0.63
C GLY A 50 3.29 9.25 -1.41
N GLY A 51 2.35 8.55 -0.79
CA GLY A 51 1.10 8.21 -1.48
C GLY A 51 1.19 6.98 -2.36
N SER A 52 2.30 6.28 -2.30
CA SER A 52 2.50 5.08 -3.11
C SER A 52 3.06 3.96 -2.25
N PHE A 53 2.90 2.74 -2.72
CA PHE A 53 3.49 1.58 -2.07
C PHE A 53 3.90 0.58 -3.13
N GLY A 54 4.89 -0.25 -2.80
CA GLY A 54 5.34 -1.27 -3.71
C GLY A 54 4.73 -2.61 -3.37
N ILE A 55 4.46 -3.40 -4.39
CA ILE A 55 4.08 -4.79 -4.21
C ILE A 55 5.11 -5.63 -4.94
N LYS A 56 5.77 -6.49 -4.19
CA LYS A 56 6.78 -7.38 -4.76
C LYS A 56 6.15 -8.71 -5.07
N ASP A 57 6.30 -9.13 -6.33
CA ASP A 57 5.83 -10.40 -6.82
C ASP A 57 7.03 -11.10 -7.43
N LYS A 58 7.55 -12.10 -6.74
CA LYS A 58 8.80 -12.76 -7.11
C LYS A 58 9.92 -11.73 -7.10
N ASP A 59 10.53 -11.47 -8.22
CA ASP A 59 11.64 -10.52 -8.32
C ASP A 59 11.20 -9.16 -8.82
N HIS A 60 9.92 -8.99 -9.03
CA HIS A 60 9.41 -7.77 -9.64
C HIS A 60 8.67 -6.93 -8.62
N ILE A 61 8.96 -5.63 -8.58
CA ILE A 61 8.27 -4.70 -7.70
C ILE A 61 7.58 -3.68 -8.56
N ALA A 62 6.28 -3.51 -8.35
CA ALA A 62 5.51 -2.49 -9.04
C ALA A 62 4.96 -1.52 -8.01
N LEU A 63 4.89 -0.25 -8.38
CA LEU A 63 4.36 0.78 -7.49
C LEU A 63 2.88 0.99 -7.76
N TYR A 64 2.14 1.13 -6.68
CA TYR A 64 0.70 1.39 -6.73
C TYR A 64 0.42 2.61 -5.87
N LYS A 65 -0.61 3.36 -6.24
CA LYS A 65 -1.00 4.53 -5.47
C LYS A 65 -2.04 4.13 -4.45
N TYR A 66 -2.02 4.78 -3.30
CA TYR A 66 -3.00 4.50 -2.25
C TYR A 66 -4.41 4.63 -2.76
N ARG A 67 -4.66 5.61 -3.60
CA ARG A 67 -6.00 5.86 -4.10
C ARG A 67 -6.50 4.77 -5.05
N ASP A 68 -5.62 3.91 -5.51
CA ASP A 68 -5.97 2.86 -6.46
C ASP A 68 -6.12 1.49 -5.81
N VAL A 69 -6.15 1.47 -4.49
CA VAL A 69 -6.28 0.21 -3.77
C VAL A 69 -7.53 -0.56 -4.20
N ASP A 70 -8.65 0.14 -4.35
CA ASP A 70 -9.88 -0.51 -4.77
C ASP A 70 -9.84 -0.92 -6.23
N LYS A 71 -9.23 -0.09 -7.05
CA LYS A 71 -9.14 -0.36 -8.47
C LYS A 71 -8.41 -1.67 -8.76
N TYR A 72 -7.36 -1.91 -8.01
CA TYR A 72 -6.58 -3.13 -8.20
C TYR A 72 -6.89 -4.17 -7.15
N MET A 73 -7.96 -3.97 -6.41
CA MET A 73 -8.46 -4.93 -5.44
C MET A 73 -7.38 -5.45 -4.49
N VAL A 74 -6.55 -4.54 -4.02
CA VAL A 74 -5.48 -4.90 -3.09
C VAL A 74 -6.10 -5.26 -1.76
N ARG A 75 -5.84 -6.48 -1.31
CA ARG A 75 -6.42 -6.94 -0.05
C ARG A 75 -5.47 -7.88 0.68
N LYS A 76 -5.44 -7.71 1.98
CA LYS A 76 -4.57 -8.50 2.83
C LYS A 76 -5.04 -9.96 2.85
N ILE A 77 -4.08 -10.85 2.76
CA ILE A 77 -4.35 -12.27 2.85
C ILE A 77 -4.43 -12.72 4.28
#